data_5065bd88d693ec1b854a255e74682689
#
_entry.id   5065bd88d693ec1b854a255e74682689
#
_cell.length_a   1.000
_cell.length_b   1.000
_cell.length_c   1.000
_cell.angle_alpha   90.00
_cell.angle_beta   90.00
_cell.angle_gamma   90.00
#
_symmetry.space_group_name_H-M   'P 1'
#
loop_
_entity.id
_entity.type
_entity.pdbx_description
1 polymer ?
#
loop_
_entity_poly.entity_id
_entity_poly.type
_entity_poly.pdbx_seq_one_letter_code
_entity_poly.pdbx_strand_id
1 'polypeptide(L)'
;MASFRVSCKIQRIRRLAAAGMLALAMGGLHSGTALAHAMLVKAEPARRAALTKTPSQVRLWFNEEIEKDYASLAVHDAAKTTPVTEAKPHVAADDPKSIVLPLPELGAVKYTVKFRVLSVDGHVVDSSYDFTVKSKAPQK
;
A
#
# COMPACT_ATOMS: atom_id res chain seq x y z
N MET A 1 31.58 66.35 17.85
CA MET A 1 30.18 65.88 17.88
C MET A 1 29.83 64.90 16.80
N ALA A 2 30.72 64.01 16.36
CA ALA A 2 30.45 63.10 15.27
C ALA A 2 30.45 61.61 15.66
N SER A 3 30.72 61.25 16.90
CA SER A 3 30.85 59.85 17.33
C SER A 3 29.56 59.12 17.75
N PHE A 4 28.47 59.85 18.00
CA PHE A 4 27.26 59.23 18.58
C PHE A 4 26.28 58.63 17.57
N ARG A 5 26.38 58.98 16.28
CA ARG A 5 25.44 58.49 15.26
C ARG A 5 25.81 57.14 14.60
N VAL A 6 27.10 56.75 14.71
CA VAL A 6 27.58 55.50 14.10
C VAL A 6 27.19 54.29 14.94
N SER A 7 27.20 54.43 16.27
CA SER A 7 26.89 53.33 17.20
C SER A 7 25.44 52.84 17.10
N CYS A 8 24.51 53.73 16.83
CA CYS A 8 23.08 53.41 16.74
C CYS A 8 22.72 52.60 15.45
N LYS A 9 23.43 52.87 14.34
CA LYS A 9 23.21 52.11 13.07
C LYS A 9 23.71 50.67 13.15
N ILE A 10 24.88 50.49 13.81
CA ILE A 10 25.47 49.14 13.95
C ILE A 10 24.61 48.25 14.85
N GLN A 11 24.00 48.78 15.90
CA GLN A 11 23.09 48.02 16.77
C GLN A 11 21.79 47.60 16.05
N ARG A 12 21.25 48.44 15.16
CA ARG A 12 20.06 48.12 14.38
C ARG A 12 20.33 47.01 13.36
N ILE A 13 21.47 47.03 12.69
CA ILE A 13 21.89 46.00 11.73
C ILE A 13 22.11 44.64 12.45
N ARG A 14 22.73 44.65 13.63
CA ARG A 14 22.94 43.43 14.44
C ARG A 14 21.62 42.81 14.93
N ARG A 15 20.62 43.61 15.27
CA ARG A 15 19.28 43.16 15.69
C ARG A 15 18.47 42.58 14.51
N LEU A 16 18.60 43.13 13.32
CA LEU A 16 17.93 42.63 12.10
C LEU A 16 18.60 41.33 11.62
N ALA A 17 19.92 41.19 11.73
CA ALA A 17 20.63 39.95 11.39
C ALA A 17 20.28 38.81 12.36
N ALA A 18 20.15 39.10 13.66
CA ALA A 18 19.74 38.09 14.66
C ALA A 18 18.29 37.61 14.47
N ALA A 19 17.38 38.53 14.11
CA ALA A 19 15.98 38.17 13.81
C ALA A 19 15.85 37.32 12.51
N GLY A 20 16.68 37.61 11.51
CA GLY A 20 16.70 36.81 10.26
C GLY A 20 17.23 35.40 10.45
N MET A 21 18.24 35.17 11.29
CA MET A 21 18.75 33.84 11.61
C MET A 21 17.78 33.01 12.45
N LEU A 22 17.02 33.62 13.34
CA LEU A 22 16.03 32.89 14.15
C LEU A 22 14.81 32.45 13.33
N ALA A 23 14.43 33.24 12.32
CA ALA A 23 13.33 32.86 11.40
C ALA A 23 13.72 31.69 10.46
N LEU A 24 14.99 31.60 10.07
CA LEU A 24 15.48 30.49 9.22
C LEU A 24 15.60 29.18 10.01
N ALA A 25 15.83 29.23 11.33
CA ALA A 25 15.92 28.03 12.17
C ALA A 25 14.55 27.42 12.49
N MET A 26 13.45 28.17 12.42
CA MET A 26 12.08 27.64 12.63
C MET A 26 11.42 27.04 11.39
N GLY A 27 11.98 27.25 10.19
CA GLY A 27 11.44 26.73 8.93
C GLY A 27 11.81 25.28 8.60
N GLY A 28 12.70 24.65 9.38
CA GLY A 28 13.33 23.36 9.03
C GLY A 28 12.72 22.08 9.63
N LEU A 29 11.69 22.17 10.46
CA LEU A 29 11.14 21.02 11.20
C LEU A 29 9.71 20.65 10.81
N HIS A 30 9.37 20.80 9.53
CA HIS A 30 8.22 20.12 9.00
C HIS A 30 8.68 18.74 8.48
N SER A 31 8.97 17.83 9.41
CA SER A 31 8.95 16.42 9.13
C SER A 31 7.49 16.08 8.81
N GLY A 32 7.11 16.23 7.54
CA GLY A 32 5.88 15.63 7.06
C GLY A 32 5.95 14.16 7.39
N THR A 33 5.10 13.65 8.27
CA THR A 33 4.88 12.23 8.43
C THR A 33 4.43 11.74 7.06
N ALA A 34 5.34 11.12 6.31
CA ALA A 34 4.97 10.32 5.16
C ALA A 34 4.07 9.23 5.73
N LEU A 35 2.75 9.38 5.58
CA LEU A 35 1.78 8.34 5.85
C LEU A 35 2.03 7.25 4.79
N ALA A 36 2.98 6.38 5.07
CA ALA A 36 3.20 5.17 4.32
C ALA A 36 2.04 4.22 4.66
N HIS A 37 0.92 4.39 3.98
CA HIS A 37 -0.16 3.43 4.05
C HIS A 37 0.27 2.20 3.25
N ALA A 38 0.14 1.02 3.82
CA ALA A 38 0.29 -0.21 3.08
C ALA A 38 -0.65 -0.15 1.86
N MET A 39 -0.10 -0.31 0.66
CA MET A 39 -0.85 -0.24 -0.59
C MET A 39 -0.64 -1.51 -1.39
N LEU A 40 -1.70 -2.02 -1.99
CA LEU A 40 -1.59 -3.08 -2.98
C LEU A 40 -0.93 -2.53 -4.25
N VAL A 41 0.29 -2.99 -4.55
CA VAL A 41 1.07 -2.54 -5.71
C VAL A 41 0.94 -3.48 -6.91
N LYS A 42 0.70 -4.78 -6.67
CA LYS A 42 0.51 -5.78 -7.73
C LYS A 42 -0.44 -6.87 -7.26
N ALA A 43 -1.22 -7.41 -8.17
CA ALA A 43 -2.08 -8.57 -7.95
C ALA A 43 -1.97 -9.57 -9.10
N GLU A 44 -1.93 -10.83 -8.79
CA GLU A 44 -2.06 -11.94 -9.74
C GLU A 44 -3.11 -12.92 -9.21
N PRO A 45 -4.23 -13.11 -9.93
CA PRO A 45 -4.63 -12.43 -11.18
C PRO A 45 -4.77 -10.91 -11.00
N ALA A 46 -4.49 -10.15 -12.09
CA ALA A 46 -4.63 -8.69 -12.07
C ALA A 46 -6.10 -8.28 -11.91
N ARG A 47 -6.32 -7.08 -11.38
CA ARG A 47 -7.66 -6.48 -11.30
C ARG A 47 -8.32 -6.45 -12.67
N ARG A 48 -9.56 -6.91 -12.76
CA ARG A 48 -10.36 -7.00 -14.00
C ARG A 48 -9.75 -7.90 -15.08
N ALA A 49 -8.79 -8.75 -14.73
CA ALA A 49 -8.24 -9.72 -15.68
C ALA A 49 -9.32 -10.67 -16.20
N ALA A 50 -9.20 -11.03 -17.47
CA ALA A 50 -10.02 -12.06 -18.11
C ALA A 50 -9.10 -13.21 -18.53
N LEU A 51 -9.13 -14.29 -17.76
CA LEU A 51 -8.22 -15.42 -17.89
C LEU A 51 -8.86 -16.52 -18.74
N THR A 52 -8.08 -17.18 -19.57
CA THR A 52 -8.49 -18.37 -20.35
C THR A 52 -8.05 -19.68 -19.67
N LYS A 53 -7.26 -19.56 -18.59
CA LYS A 53 -6.83 -20.68 -17.75
C LYS A 53 -7.11 -20.32 -16.29
N THR A 54 -7.46 -21.32 -15.50
CA THR A 54 -7.61 -21.20 -14.06
C THR A 54 -6.27 -20.86 -13.42
N PRO A 55 -6.19 -19.81 -12.60
CA PRO A 55 -4.99 -19.52 -11.82
C PRO A 55 -4.86 -20.55 -10.69
N SER A 56 -3.65 -21.00 -10.40
CA SER A 56 -3.39 -21.94 -9.31
C SER A 56 -3.33 -21.27 -7.93
N GLN A 57 -3.24 -19.95 -7.91
CA GLN A 57 -3.17 -19.15 -6.69
C GLN A 57 -3.57 -17.70 -6.96
N VAL A 58 -3.92 -16.98 -5.89
CA VAL A 58 -3.88 -15.53 -5.86
C VAL A 58 -2.61 -15.11 -5.13
N ARG A 59 -1.89 -14.14 -5.68
CA ARG A 59 -0.77 -13.50 -5.01
C ARG A 59 -0.93 -11.99 -5.05
N LEU A 60 -0.77 -11.34 -3.89
CA LEU A 60 -0.91 -9.90 -3.72
C LEU A 60 0.40 -9.34 -3.18
N TRP A 61 0.92 -8.28 -3.79
CA TRP A 61 2.13 -7.57 -3.36
C TRP A 61 1.77 -6.19 -2.83
N PHE A 62 2.41 -5.83 -1.73
CA PHE A 62 2.25 -4.56 -1.05
C PHE A 62 3.56 -3.77 -1.06
N ASN A 63 3.49 -2.48 -0.83
CA ASN A 63 4.69 -1.63 -0.66
C ASN A 63 5.39 -1.84 0.70
N GLU A 64 4.70 -2.44 1.69
CA GLU A 64 5.18 -2.70 3.04
C GLU A 64 5.17 -4.20 3.37
N GLU A 65 5.98 -4.62 4.35
CA GLU A 65 5.92 -5.98 4.90
C GLU A 65 4.60 -6.24 5.62
N ILE A 66 4.10 -7.46 5.53
CA ILE A 66 2.81 -7.86 6.08
C ILE A 66 2.99 -8.73 7.32
N GLU A 67 2.23 -8.40 8.36
CA GLU A 67 2.14 -9.20 9.58
C GLU A 67 1.49 -10.55 9.29
N LYS A 68 2.24 -11.63 9.54
CA LYS A 68 1.86 -13.00 9.15
C LYS A 68 0.54 -13.47 9.75
N ASP A 69 0.30 -13.09 11.01
CA ASP A 69 -0.87 -13.58 11.78
C ASP A 69 -2.15 -12.78 11.48
N TYR A 70 -2.04 -11.67 10.74
CA TYR A 70 -3.16 -10.77 10.44
C TYR A 70 -3.52 -10.70 8.96
N ALA A 71 -2.93 -11.55 8.13
CA ALA A 71 -3.26 -11.63 6.72
C ALA A 71 -4.56 -12.44 6.51
N SER A 72 -5.55 -11.82 5.92
CA SER A 72 -6.79 -12.44 5.44
C SER A 72 -6.90 -12.25 3.94
N LEU A 73 -7.18 -13.32 3.22
CA LEU A 73 -7.38 -13.32 1.77
C LEU A 73 -8.37 -14.43 1.43
N ALA A 74 -9.43 -14.09 0.72
CA ALA A 74 -10.45 -15.03 0.28
C ALA A 74 -10.88 -14.72 -1.15
N VAL A 75 -11.22 -15.76 -1.91
CA VAL A 75 -11.78 -15.65 -3.25
C VAL A 75 -13.19 -16.20 -3.24
N HIS A 76 -14.12 -15.45 -3.77
CA HIS A 76 -15.53 -15.82 -3.87
C HIS A 76 -15.97 -15.86 -5.34
N ASP A 77 -16.80 -16.83 -5.69
CA ASP A 77 -17.64 -16.71 -6.87
C ASP A 77 -18.54 -15.49 -6.69
N ALA A 78 -18.61 -14.59 -7.67
CA ALA A 78 -19.37 -13.35 -7.54
C ALA A 78 -20.89 -13.55 -7.28
N ALA A 79 -21.41 -14.73 -7.59
CA ALA A 79 -22.79 -15.11 -7.33
C ALA A 79 -23.00 -15.83 -5.98
N LYS A 80 -21.90 -16.11 -5.24
CA LYS A 80 -21.95 -16.89 -3.98
C LYS A 80 -21.28 -16.13 -2.84
N THR A 81 -21.74 -16.41 -1.63
CA THR A 81 -21.18 -15.81 -0.41
C THR A 81 -20.06 -16.63 0.20
N THR A 82 -19.97 -17.93 -0.12
CA THR A 82 -18.95 -18.84 0.39
C THR A 82 -17.64 -18.70 -0.40
N PRO A 83 -16.47 -18.78 0.27
CA PRO A 83 -15.19 -18.78 -0.43
C PRO A 83 -15.01 -20.05 -1.28
N VAL A 84 -14.23 -19.93 -2.34
CA VAL A 84 -13.95 -21.07 -3.26
C VAL A 84 -12.98 -22.10 -2.67
N THR A 85 -12.30 -21.77 -1.57
CA THR A 85 -11.34 -22.64 -0.89
C THR A 85 -11.33 -22.40 0.62
N GLU A 86 -11.10 -23.46 1.38
CA GLU A 86 -10.83 -23.42 2.83
C GLU A 86 -9.34 -23.22 3.13
N ALA A 87 -8.47 -23.14 2.12
CA ALA A 87 -7.06 -22.88 2.29
C ALA A 87 -6.83 -21.53 2.98
N LYS A 88 -5.83 -21.47 3.84
CA LYS A 88 -5.44 -20.22 4.51
C LYS A 88 -4.39 -19.47 3.71
N PRO A 89 -4.48 -18.14 3.61
CA PRO A 89 -3.41 -17.34 3.03
C PRO A 89 -2.18 -17.39 3.92
N HIS A 90 -1.02 -17.17 3.31
CA HIS A 90 0.25 -17.05 4.04
C HIS A 90 1.13 -15.98 3.38
N VAL A 91 2.01 -15.38 4.17
CA VAL A 91 3.07 -14.51 3.65
C VAL A 91 4.06 -15.37 2.88
N ALA A 92 4.41 -14.97 1.66
CA ALA A 92 5.32 -15.73 0.83
C ALA A 92 6.73 -15.78 1.45
N ALA A 93 7.35 -16.97 1.42
CA ALA A 93 8.68 -17.15 2.01
C ALA A 93 9.79 -16.38 1.26
N ASP A 94 9.59 -16.13 -0.03
CA ASP A 94 10.50 -15.41 -0.91
C ASP A 94 10.32 -13.89 -0.87
N ASP A 95 9.17 -13.41 -0.34
CA ASP A 95 8.86 -11.98 -0.34
C ASP A 95 7.89 -11.61 0.81
N PRO A 96 8.40 -11.03 1.92
CA PRO A 96 7.58 -10.66 3.08
C PRO A 96 6.56 -9.55 2.80
N LYS A 97 6.63 -8.92 1.64
CA LYS A 97 5.65 -7.92 1.16
C LYS A 97 4.53 -8.54 0.35
N SER A 98 4.47 -9.87 0.25
CA SER A 98 3.43 -10.54 -0.51
C SER A 98 2.71 -11.64 0.27
N ILE A 99 1.41 -11.80 -0.03
CA ILE A 99 0.57 -12.88 0.50
C ILE A 99 0.09 -13.76 -0.65
N VAL A 100 -0.04 -15.06 -0.37
CA VAL A 100 -0.43 -16.08 -1.33
C VAL A 100 -1.60 -16.88 -0.79
N LEU A 101 -2.58 -17.18 -1.63
CA LEU A 101 -3.67 -18.11 -1.38
C LEU A 101 -3.70 -19.14 -2.53
N PRO A 102 -3.41 -20.42 -2.26
CA PRO A 102 -3.62 -21.50 -3.22
C PRO A 102 -5.09 -21.61 -3.60
N LEU A 103 -5.37 -21.87 -4.88
CA LEU A 103 -6.72 -22.03 -5.41
C LEU A 103 -6.92 -23.44 -5.98
N PRO A 104 -8.14 -24.00 -5.84
CA PRO A 104 -8.55 -25.16 -6.61
C PRO A 104 -8.77 -24.77 -8.06
N GLU A 105 -9.11 -25.74 -8.89
CA GLU A 105 -9.58 -25.46 -10.25
C GLU A 105 -10.89 -24.67 -10.20
N LEU A 106 -10.92 -23.56 -10.91
CA LEU A 106 -12.04 -22.61 -10.91
C LEU A 106 -12.89 -22.78 -12.18
N GLY A 107 -14.20 -22.68 -12.04
CA GLY A 107 -15.14 -22.61 -13.16
C GLY A 107 -15.04 -21.29 -13.94
N ALA A 108 -15.69 -21.26 -15.10
CA ALA A 108 -15.69 -20.09 -15.99
C ALA A 108 -16.76 -19.07 -15.55
N VAL A 109 -16.46 -18.33 -14.48
CA VAL A 109 -17.32 -17.28 -13.92
C VAL A 109 -16.47 -16.08 -13.45
N LYS A 110 -17.14 -15.06 -12.95
CA LYS A 110 -16.52 -13.90 -12.32
C LYS A 110 -16.22 -14.21 -10.85
N TYR A 111 -15.05 -13.84 -10.38
CA TYR A 111 -14.60 -14.01 -9.00
C TYR A 111 -14.27 -12.66 -8.35
N THR A 112 -14.55 -12.56 -7.05
CA THR A 112 -14.17 -11.43 -6.23
C THR A 112 -13.10 -11.86 -5.23
N VAL A 113 -11.97 -11.19 -5.25
CA VAL A 113 -10.88 -11.33 -4.27
C VAL A 113 -11.11 -10.31 -3.18
N LYS A 114 -11.21 -10.76 -1.93
CA LYS A 114 -11.32 -9.90 -0.73
C LYS A 114 -10.08 -10.11 0.12
N PHE A 115 -9.47 -9.03 0.60
CA PHE A 115 -8.30 -9.13 1.45
C PHE A 115 -8.31 -8.06 2.53
N ARG A 116 -7.74 -8.44 3.68
CA ARG A 116 -7.45 -7.54 4.79
C ARG A 116 -6.08 -7.90 5.34
N VAL A 117 -5.19 -6.94 5.38
CA VAL A 117 -3.81 -7.12 5.86
C VAL A 117 -3.45 -6.02 6.85
N LEU A 118 -2.55 -6.36 7.77
CA LEU A 118 -1.88 -5.42 8.66
C LEU A 118 -0.41 -5.33 8.21
N SER A 119 0.10 -4.14 7.98
CA SER A 119 1.53 -3.94 7.74
C SER A 119 2.30 -3.86 9.06
N VAL A 120 3.60 -4.13 9.01
CA VAL A 120 4.49 -4.12 10.19
C VAL A 120 4.53 -2.75 10.87
N ASP A 121 4.23 -1.68 10.14
CA ASP A 121 4.12 -0.31 10.64
C ASP A 121 2.74 0.01 11.27
N GLY A 122 1.82 -0.96 11.35
CA GLY A 122 0.53 -0.86 12.02
C GLY A 122 -0.64 -0.37 11.17
N HIS A 123 -0.50 -0.28 9.84
CA HIS A 123 -1.59 0.13 8.95
C HIS A 123 -2.43 -1.05 8.45
N VAL A 124 -3.74 -0.92 8.51
CA VAL A 124 -4.69 -1.90 7.99
C VAL A 124 -5.10 -1.51 6.58
N VAL A 125 -5.03 -2.47 5.64
CA VAL A 125 -5.62 -2.38 4.31
C VAL A 125 -6.73 -3.40 4.17
N ASP A 126 -7.93 -2.94 3.89
CA ASP A 126 -9.11 -3.76 3.64
C ASP A 126 -9.69 -3.36 2.29
N SER A 127 -9.71 -4.29 1.33
CA SER A 127 -10.15 -3.99 -0.03
C SER A 127 -10.54 -5.25 -0.79
N SER A 128 -11.06 -5.04 -2.00
CA SER A 128 -11.44 -6.12 -2.91
C SER A 128 -11.24 -5.74 -4.37
N TYR A 129 -11.18 -6.75 -5.23
CA TYR A 129 -11.19 -6.59 -6.68
C TYR A 129 -11.73 -7.85 -7.37
N ASP A 130 -12.08 -7.72 -8.64
CA ASP A 130 -12.64 -8.81 -9.43
C ASP A 130 -11.66 -9.27 -10.53
N PHE A 131 -11.77 -10.56 -10.88
CA PHE A 131 -11.25 -11.12 -12.12
C PHE A 131 -12.28 -12.12 -12.69
N THR A 132 -12.10 -12.52 -13.95
CA THR A 132 -13.00 -13.46 -14.62
C THR A 132 -12.20 -14.60 -15.22
N VAL A 133 -12.66 -15.82 -15.03
CA VAL A 133 -12.20 -16.98 -15.81
C VAL A 133 -13.21 -17.19 -16.94
N LYS A 134 -12.73 -17.21 -18.18
CA LYS A 134 -13.55 -17.45 -19.37
C LYS A 134 -13.58 -18.94 -19.69
N SER A 135 -14.70 -19.42 -20.20
CA SER A 135 -14.73 -20.76 -20.80
C SER A 135 -13.74 -20.82 -21.98
N LYS A 136 -13.02 -21.91 -22.10
CA LYS A 136 -12.22 -22.19 -23.29
C LYS A 136 -13.17 -22.21 -24.49
N ALA A 137 -12.99 -21.27 -25.43
CA ALA A 137 -13.79 -21.30 -26.65
C ALA A 137 -13.63 -22.65 -27.34
N PRO A 138 -14.71 -23.28 -27.84
CA PRO A 138 -14.58 -24.52 -28.61
C PRO A 138 -13.68 -24.23 -29.82
N GLN A 139 -12.58 -24.93 -29.87
CA GLN A 139 -11.74 -24.93 -31.08
C GLN A 139 -12.56 -25.57 -32.20
N LYS A 140 -12.90 -24.78 -33.23
CA LYS A 140 -13.45 -25.28 -34.48
C LYS A 140 -12.35 -25.99 -35.28
#